data_1669142b4f2b0930fa88bf06b2db50c8
#
_entry.id   1669142b4f2b0930fa88bf06b2db50c8
#
_cell.length_a   1.000
_cell.length_b   1.000
_cell.length_c   1.000
_cell.angle_alpha   90.00
_cell.angle_beta   90.00
_cell.angle_gamma   90.00
#
_symmetry.space_group_name_H-M   'P 1'
#
loop_
_entity.id
_entity.type
_entity.pdbx_description
1 polymer ?
#
loop_
_entity_poly.entity_id
_entity_poly.type
_entity_poly.pdbx_seq_one_letter_code
_entity_poly.pdbx_strand_id
1 'polypeptide(L)'
;MPVKKKSTTKKTVKKKVAKKTIAKKKIPTSKKVVNSKAIKKVVKKTVKKVAKKAVKKVVKKVVRKIITPKAPKIKKIIAPQEFKGGENIVYPTHGVGRILTIEKFQYDLVEEQLYVIQFFQDKLTIRVPFSKAKLIGLRNITSKPSMTRTLTILKQKPKIKKAMWSRRAQEYDQKINSGDIKLLSEVVRDLFRKDDQTEQSYSERQMFQVAFERYTREFAISSDMKFEESSAKILEILNKR
;
A
#
# COMPACT_ATOMS: atom_id res chain seq x y z
N MET A 1 28.20 55.29 12.84
CA MET A 1 27.54 55.52 11.54
C MET A 1 26.54 54.40 11.31
N PRO A 2 25.24 54.71 10.99
CA PRO A 2 24.12 53.84 11.33
C PRO A 2 23.74 52.82 10.25
N VAL A 3 23.32 51.66 10.72
CA VAL A 3 22.80 50.54 9.93
C VAL A 3 21.35 50.83 9.51
N LYS A 4 21.06 50.82 8.21
CA LYS A 4 19.71 50.97 7.65
C LYS A 4 18.94 49.63 7.70
N LYS A 5 17.84 49.60 8.47
CA LYS A 5 16.81 48.56 8.45
C LYS A 5 15.95 48.73 7.19
N LYS A 6 15.79 47.64 6.38
CA LYS A 6 14.76 47.57 5.34
C LYS A 6 13.62 46.69 5.83
N SER A 7 12.44 47.27 5.95
CA SER A 7 11.17 46.65 6.25
C SER A 7 10.61 45.94 4.99
N THR A 8 10.20 44.70 5.12
CA THR A 8 9.47 43.97 4.08
C THR A 8 7.98 43.88 4.42
N THR A 9 7.19 44.49 3.55
CA THR A 9 5.72 44.58 3.59
C THR A 9 5.07 43.25 3.30
N LYS A 10 4.19 42.77 4.19
CA LYS A 10 3.28 41.65 3.99
C LYS A 10 2.10 42.06 3.10
N LYS A 11 1.94 41.42 1.93
CA LYS A 11 0.73 41.52 1.10
C LYS A 11 -0.25 40.40 1.51
N THR A 12 -1.36 40.83 2.10
CA THR A 12 -2.52 39.96 2.45
C THR A 12 -3.45 39.89 1.24
N VAL A 13 -3.67 38.67 0.70
CA VAL A 13 -4.64 38.43 -0.36
C VAL A 13 -5.97 38.04 0.26
N LYS A 14 -6.96 38.91 0.21
CA LYS A 14 -8.35 38.66 0.60
C LYS A 14 -9.09 37.91 -0.52
N LYS A 15 -9.55 36.68 -0.24
CA LYS A 15 -10.39 35.87 -1.13
C LYS A 15 -11.88 36.19 -0.88
N LYS A 16 -12.54 36.85 -1.85
CA LYS A 16 -13.99 37.10 -1.86
C LYS A 16 -14.76 35.82 -2.09
N VAL A 17 -15.68 35.49 -1.17
CA VAL A 17 -16.66 34.44 -1.33
C VAL A 17 -17.96 35.08 -1.84
N ALA A 18 -18.43 34.71 -3.03
CA ALA A 18 -19.69 35.14 -3.61
C ALA A 18 -20.84 34.25 -3.10
N LYS A 19 -21.80 34.85 -2.39
CA LYS A 19 -23.07 34.22 -2.00
C LYS A 19 -24.04 34.27 -3.20
N LYS A 20 -24.52 33.11 -3.63
CA LYS A 20 -25.55 32.96 -4.65
C LYS A 20 -26.92 32.80 -3.99
N THR A 21 -27.75 33.82 -4.09
CA THR A 21 -29.13 33.89 -3.61
C THR A 21 -30.06 33.12 -4.54
N ILE A 22 -30.90 32.23 -3.98
CA ILE A 22 -31.90 31.48 -4.70
C ILE A 22 -33.24 32.20 -4.57
N ALA A 23 -33.83 32.64 -5.68
CA ALA A 23 -35.09 33.31 -5.75
C ALA A 23 -36.29 32.33 -5.61
N LYS A 24 -37.21 32.58 -4.71
CA LYS A 24 -38.46 31.87 -4.54
C LYS A 24 -39.48 32.32 -5.58
N LYS A 25 -39.96 31.40 -6.41
CA LYS A 25 -41.04 31.61 -7.38
C LYS A 25 -42.38 31.31 -6.74
N LYS A 26 -43.29 32.34 -6.63
CA LYS A 26 -44.68 32.26 -6.13
C LYS A 26 -45.58 31.64 -7.17
N ILE A 27 -46.47 30.75 -6.76
CA ILE A 27 -47.59 30.17 -7.55
C ILE A 27 -48.90 30.87 -7.18
N PRO A 28 -49.71 31.30 -8.13
CA PRO A 28 -50.98 31.97 -7.83
C PRO A 28 -52.13 30.97 -7.61
N THR A 29 -52.88 31.20 -6.55
CA THR A 29 -54.12 30.51 -6.22
C THR A 29 -55.28 31.12 -6.97
N SER A 30 -56.08 30.36 -7.74
CA SER A 30 -57.43 30.75 -8.14
C SER A 30 -58.45 29.74 -7.66
N LYS A 31 -59.39 30.25 -6.85
CA LYS A 31 -60.59 29.58 -6.32
C LYS A 31 -61.64 29.48 -7.42
N LYS A 32 -62.23 28.28 -7.63
CA LYS A 32 -63.57 28.18 -8.17
C LYS A 32 -64.34 27.10 -7.43
N VAL A 33 -65.35 27.54 -6.70
CA VAL A 33 -66.31 26.73 -5.95
C VAL A 33 -67.38 26.27 -6.93
N VAL A 34 -67.63 24.98 -7.01
CA VAL A 34 -68.82 24.43 -7.61
C VAL A 34 -69.39 23.34 -6.69
N ASN A 35 -70.62 23.57 -6.30
CA ASN A 35 -71.41 22.82 -5.34
C ASN A 35 -72.06 21.61 -6.05
N SER A 36 -71.90 20.40 -5.53
CA SER A 36 -72.73 19.27 -5.94
C SER A 36 -72.93 18.22 -4.84
N LYS A 37 -73.97 18.37 -4.11
CA LYS A 37 -74.44 17.40 -3.11
C LYS A 37 -75.20 16.19 -3.69
N ALA A 38 -75.28 16.02 -5.03
CA ALA A 38 -76.19 15.06 -5.66
C ALA A 38 -75.60 13.77 -6.23
N ILE A 39 -74.27 13.59 -6.25
CA ILE A 39 -73.67 12.42 -6.90
C ILE A 39 -73.05 11.40 -5.92
N LYS A 40 -73.24 11.55 -4.61
CA LYS A 40 -72.59 10.71 -3.59
C LYS A 40 -73.27 9.36 -3.28
N LYS A 41 -74.43 9.01 -3.86
CA LYS A 41 -75.14 7.78 -3.45
C LYS A 41 -75.01 6.59 -4.42
N VAL A 42 -74.64 6.75 -5.67
CA VAL A 42 -74.62 5.65 -6.65
C VAL A 42 -73.26 5.08 -6.83
N VAL A 43 -72.13 5.85 -6.62
CA VAL A 43 -70.75 5.41 -6.85
C VAL A 43 -70.21 4.55 -5.70
N LYS A 44 -70.90 4.55 -4.51
CA LYS A 44 -70.33 3.79 -3.35
C LYS A 44 -70.60 2.27 -3.37
N LYS A 45 -71.39 1.71 -4.22
CA LYS A 45 -71.65 0.25 -4.24
C LYS A 45 -70.84 -0.50 -5.30
N THR A 46 -70.44 0.10 -6.39
CA THR A 46 -69.69 -0.56 -7.48
C THR A 46 -68.20 -0.49 -7.26
N VAL A 47 -67.66 0.54 -6.64
CA VAL A 47 -66.22 0.71 -6.40
C VAL A 47 -65.69 -0.24 -5.31
N LYS A 48 -66.53 -0.70 -4.34
CA LYS A 48 -66.08 -1.61 -3.28
C LYS A 48 -65.85 -3.06 -3.70
N LYS A 49 -66.41 -3.54 -4.83
CA LYS A 49 -66.21 -4.93 -5.29
C LYS A 49 -65.03 -5.07 -6.26
N VAL A 50 -64.70 -4.06 -7.05
CA VAL A 50 -63.61 -4.09 -8.02
C VAL A 50 -62.27 -3.75 -7.36
N ALA A 51 -62.25 -2.83 -6.40
CA ALA A 51 -61.03 -2.43 -5.70
C ALA A 51 -60.45 -3.57 -4.82
N LYS A 52 -61.29 -4.43 -4.21
CA LYS A 52 -60.78 -5.54 -3.36
C LYS A 52 -60.11 -6.68 -4.14
N LYS A 53 -60.49 -6.93 -5.43
CA LYS A 53 -59.85 -7.97 -6.24
C LYS A 53 -58.56 -7.48 -6.93
N ALA A 54 -58.49 -6.23 -7.36
CA ALA A 54 -57.32 -5.63 -7.97
C ALA A 54 -56.17 -5.39 -6.96
N VAL A 55 -56.54 -4.87 -5.77
CA VAL A 55 -55.54 -4.61 -4.71
C VAL A 55 -54.94 -5.93 -4.17
N LYS A 56 -55.73 -7.02 -4.03
CA LYS A 56 -55.16 -8.34 -3.61
C LYS A 56 -54.21 -8.93 -4.63
N LYS A 57 -54.43 -8.70 -5.94
CA LYS A 57 -53.51 -9.19 -7.01
C LYS A 57 -52.24 -8.37 -7.14
N VAL A 58 -52.32 -7.06 -6.94
CA VAL A 58 -51.17 -6.14 -6.98
C VAL A 58 -50.34 -6.29 -5.72
N VAL A 59 -50.94 -6.37 -4.54
CA VAL A 59 -50.24 -6.58 -3.27
C VAL A 59 -49.51 -7.93 -3.24
N LYS A 60 -50.16 -9.05 -3.74
CA LYS A 60 -49.46 -10.33 -3.86
C LYS A 60 -48.26 -10.32 -4.85
N LYS A 61 -48.31 -9.50 -5.91
CA LYS A 61 -47.23 -9.38 -6.89
C LYS A 61 -46.13 -8.47 -6.41
N VAL A 62 -46.45 -7.45 -5.63
CA VAL A 62 -45.47 -6.52 -5.02
C VAL A 62 -44.78 -7.18 -3.81
N VAL A 63 -45.55 -7.87 -2.95
CA VAL A 63 -44.98 -8.59 -1.80
C VAL A 63 -44.04 -9.74 -2.23
N ARG A 64 -44.33 -10.44 -3.36
CA ARG A 64 -43.43 -11.47 -3.89
C ARG A 64 -42.14 -10.88 -4.51
N LYS A 65 -42.08 -9.57 -4.85
CA LYS A 65 -40.91 -8.89 -5.38
C LYS A 65 -40.05 -8.22 -4.29
N ILE A 66 -40.55 -8.06 -3.08
CA ILE A 66 -39.87 -7.34 -1.98
C ILE A 66 -39.21 -8.30 -0.98
N ILE A 67 -39.51 -9.59 -1.00
CA ILE A 67 -38.99 -10.54 -0.01
C ILE A 67 -38.08 -11.58 -0.67
N THR A 68 -37.00 -11.14 -1.26
CA THR A 68 -35.72 -11.82 -1.24
C THR A 68 -34.65 -10.74 -1.26
N PRO A 69 -34.12 -10.33 -0.11
CA PRO A 69 -32.87 -9.63 -0.10
C PRO A 69 -31.88 -10.66 -0.68
N LYS A 70 -31.52 -10.47 -1.95
CA LYS A 70 -30.42 -11.20 -2.57
C LYS A 70 -29.22 -10.92 -1.69
N ALA A 71 -28.79 -11.90 -0.88
CA ALA A 71 -27.65 -11.76 -0.01
C ALA A 71 -26.51 -11.14 -0.81
N PRO A 72 -25.87 -10.11 -0.30
CA PRO A 72 -24.81 -9.44 -1.02
C PRO A 72 -23.77 -10.49 -1.39
N LYS A 73 -23.47 -10.64 -2.70
CA LYS A 73 -22.49 -11.62 -3.17
C LYS A 73 -21.14 -11.18 -2.67
N ILE A 74 -20.54 -11.94 -1.77
CA ILE A 74 -19.17 -11.76 -1.30
C ILE A 74 -18.27 -11.86 -2.52
N LYS A 75 -17.53 -10.80 -2.82
CA LYS A 75 -16.53 -10.78 -3.88
C LYS A 75 -15.28 -11.47 -3.35
N LYS A 76 -15.01 -12.68 -3.82
CA LYS A 76 -13.75 -13.38 -3.55
C LYS A 76 -12.68 -12.80 -4.48
N ILE A 77 -11.68 -12.15 -3.93
CA ILE A 77 -10.49 -11.76 -4.68
C ILE A 77 -9.56 -12.97 -4.67
N ILE A 78 -9.62 -13.77 -5.74
CA ILE A 78 -8.74 -14.91 -5.95
C ILE A 78 -7.51 -14.39 -6.68
N ALA A 79 -6.51 -13.90 -5.94
CA ALA A 79 -5.18 -13.66 -6.48
C ALA A 79 -4.40 -14.99 -6.48
N PRO A 80 -3.53 -15.24 -7.48
CA PRO A 80 -2.72 -16.46 -7.51
C PRO A 80 -1.79 -16.51 -6.29
N GLN A 81 -1.73 -17.66 -5.65
CA GLN A 81 -0.77 -17.90 -4.57
C GLN A 81 0.60 -18.12 -5.19
N GLU A 82 1.51 -17.16 -4.99
CA GLU A 82 2.89 -17.22 -5.50
C GLU A 82 3.85 -17.87 -4.49
N PHE A 83 3.54 -17.79 -3.17
CA PHE A 83 4.40 -18.29 -2.09
C PHE A 83 3.66 -19.25 -1.17
N LYS A 84 4.39 -20.17 -0.53
CA LYS A 84 3.84 -21.15 0.42
C LYS A 84 4.13 -20.73 1.87
N GLY A 85 3.31 -21.21 2.80
CA GLY A 85 3.61 -21.07 4.23
C GLY A 85 4.94 -21.75 4.57
N GLY A 86 5.75 -21.10 5.41
CA GLY A 86 7.07 -21.58 5.80
C GLY A 86 8.21 -21.15 4.90
N GLU A 87 7.94 -20.58 3.71
CA GLU A 87 8.99 -20.11 2.78
C GLU A 87 9.65 -18.82 3.27
N ASN A 88 10.96 -18.70 3.00
CA ASN A 88 11.68 -17.45 3.18
C ASN A 88 11.53 -16.58 1.93
N ILE A 89 11.18 -15.33 2.12
CA ILE A 89 10.96 -14.36 1.06
C ILE A 89 11.72 -13.06 1.34
N VAL A 90 11.90 -12.26 0.30
CA VAL A 90 12.48 -10.93 0.41
C VAL A 90 11.39 -9.88 0.21
N TYR A 91 11.30 -9.00 1.19
CA TYR A 91 10.47 -7.79 1.13
C TYR A 91 11.38 -6.58 0.91
N PRO A 92 11.18 -5.76 -0.12
CA PRO A 92 12.13 -4.70 -0.50
C PRO A 92 12.54 -3.76 0.64
N THR A 93 11.59 -3.30 1.46
CA THR A 93 11.87 -2.33 2.52
C THR A 93 12.33 -2.93 3.85
N HIS A 94 12.04 -4.22 4.12
CA HIS A 94 12.34 -4.88 5.40
C HIS A 94 13.37 -6.02 5.29
N GLY A 95 13.80 -6.34 4.06
CA GLY A 95 14.75 -7.44 3.84
C GLY A 95 14.10 -8.82 3.93
N VAL A 96 14.81 -9.79 4.49
CA VAL A 96 14.37 -11.18 4.52
C VAL A 96 13.39 -11.44 5.65
N GLY A 97 12.26 -12.06 5.30
CA GLY A 97 11.25 -12.54 6.24
C GLY A 97 10.81 -13.96 5.92
N ARG A 98 10.13 -14.60 6.86
CA ARG A 98 9.54 -15.92 6.71
C ARG A 98 8.02 -15.81 6.71
N ILE A 99 7.36 -16.46 5.77
CA ILE A 99 5.90 -16.60 5.80
C ILE A 99 5.54 -17.59 6.89
N LEU A 100 4.85 -17.13 7.93
CA LEU A 100 4.38 -18.00 9.01
C LEU A 100 3.17 -18.80 8.56
N THR A 101 2.13 -18.10 8.14
CA THR A 101 0.84 -18.67 7.76
C THR A 101 0.19 -17.86 6.65
N ILE A 102 -0.83 -18.46 6.05
CA ILE A 102 -1.72 -17.77 5.11
C ILE A 102 -3.08 -17.67 5.80
N GLU A 103 -3.50 -16.46 6.07
CA GLU A 103 -4.78 -16.16 6.71
C GLU A 103 -5.82 -15.75 5.66
N LYS A 104 -7.07 -16.15 5.86
CA LYS A 104 -8.20 -15.63 5.10
C LYS A 104 -8.77 -14.47 5.89
N PHE A 105 -8.85 -13.34 5.25
CA PHE A 105 -9.40 -12.14 5.84
C PHE A 105 -10.66 -11.71 5.09
N GLN A 106 -11.72 -11.48 5.84
CA GLN A 106 -12.98 -11.00 5.31
C GLN A 106 -13.24 -9.60 5.85
N TYR A 107 -13.37 -8.66 4.94
CA TYR A 107 -13.75 -7.30 5.26
C TYR A 107 -14.98 -6.92 4.43
N ASP A 108 -16.08 -6.64 5.12
CA ASP A 108 -17.39 -6.33 4.50
C ASP A 108 -17.78 -7.42 3.48
N LEU A 109 -17.81 -7.12 2.21
CA LEU A 109 -18.17 -8.03 1.10
C LEU A 109 -16.98 -8.61 0.33
N VAL A 110 -15.75 -8.45 0.86
CA VAL A 110 -14.52 -8.87 0.20
C VAL A 110 -13.85 -9.95 1.05
N GLU A 111 -13.63 -11.13 0.48
CA GLU A 111 -12.75 -12.17 1.03
C GLU A 111 -11.42 -12.11 0.30
N GLU A 112 -10.32 -11.96 1.03
CA GLU A 112 -8.96 -11.96 0.50
C GLU A 112 -8.04 -12.82 1.37
N GLN A 113 -7.01 -13.42 0.75
CA GLN A 113 -5.97 -14.14 1.46
C GLN A 113 -4.80 -13.21 1.75
N LEU A 114 -4.20 -13.37 2.94
CA LEU A 114 -3.07 -12.58 3.41
C LEU A 114 -1.89 -13.49 3.71
N TYR A 115 -0.70 -13.07 3.30
CA TYR A 115 0.55 -13.62 3.82
C TYR A 115 0.85 -12.97 5.17
N VAL A 116 1.09 -13.77 6.19
CA VAL A 116 1.61 -13.33 7.49
C VAL A 116 3.12 -13.53 7.46
N ILE A 117 3.86 -12.44 7.36
CA ILE A 117 5.31 -12.45 7.18
C ILE A 117 5.96 -11.95 8.48
N GLN A 118 6.85 -12.73 9.04
CA GLN A 118 7.70 -12.32 10.16
C GLN A 118 9.11 -12.03 9.67
N PHE A 119 9.62 -10.86 10.04
CA PHE A 119 10.98 -10.43 9.69
C PHE A 119 11.96 -10.81 10.79
N PHE A 120 13.15 -11.27 10.38
CA PHE A 120 14.18 -11.71 11.32
C PHE A 120 14.84 -10.55 12.06
N GLN A 121 14.88 -9.36 11.45
CA GLN A 121 15.58 -8.19 11.98
C GLN A 121 14.78 -7.54 13.11
N ASP A 122 13.55 -7.14 12.86
CA ASP A 122 12.77 -6.26 13.74
C ASP A 122 11.75 -7.02 14.61
N LYS A 123 11.69 -8.36 14.50
CA LYS A 123 10.59 -9.18 15.05
C LYS A 123 9.20 -8.67 14.62
N LEU A 124 9.17 -7.89 13.55
CA LEU A 124 7.98 -7.30 12.98
C LEU A 124 7.19 -8.34 12.21
N THR A 125 5.88 -8.35 12.40
CA THR A 125 4.98 -9.21 11.62
C THR A 125 4.07 -8.33 10.76
N ILE A 126 4.14 -8.53 9.44
CA ILE A 126 3.31 -7.77 8.48
C ILE A 126 2.33 -8.74 7.80
N ARG A 127 1.10 -8.28 7.63
CA ARG A 127 0.06 -8.97 6.84
C ARG A 127 -0.04 -8.34 5.46
N VAL A 128 0.24 -9.10 4.43
CA VAL A 128 0.26 -8.64 3.04
C VAL A 128 -0.81 -9.36 2.22
N PRO A 129 -1.78 -8.63 1.64
CA PRO A 129 -2.75 -9.21 0.74
C PRO A 129 -2.11 -9.82 -0.50
N PHE A 130 -2.62 -10.98 -0.96
CA PHE A 130 -2.13 -11.64 -2.17
C PHE A 130 -2.15 -10.71 -3.39
N SER A 131 -3.21 -9.92 -3.53
CA SER A 131 -3.36 -8.96 -4.62
C SER A 131 -2.26 -7.90 -4.66
N LYS A 132 -1.69 -7.55 -3.51
CA LYS A 132 -0.64 -6.53 -3.38
C LYS A 132 0.77 -7.09 -3.34
N ALA A 133 0.96 -8.39 -3.15
CA ALA A 133 2.28 -9.03 -3.02
C ALA A 133 3.21 -8.69 -4.19
N LYS A 134 2.71 -8.80 -5.42
CA LYS A 134 3.46 -8.46 -6.64
C LYS A 134 3.73 -6.97 -6.80
N LEU A 135 2.77 -6.11 -6.45
CA LEU A 135 2.93 -4.65 -6.52
C LEU A 135 4.00 -4.14 -5.54
N ILE A 136 4.08 -4.77 -4.35
CA ILE A 136 5.09 -4.46 -3.34
C ILE A 136 6.48 -4.95 -3.77
N GLY A 137 6.56 -5.93 -4.69
CA GLY A 137 7.81 -6.52 -5.15
C GLY A 137 8.31 -7.64 -4.25
N LEU A 138 7.42 -8.39 -3.59
CA LEU A 138 7.79 -9.61 -2.90
C LEU A 138 8.43 -10.59 -3.88
N ARG A 139 9.56 -11.19 -3.48
CA ARG A 139 10.26 -12.17 -4.29
C ARG A 139 10.85 -13.31 -3.45
N ASN A 140 11.16 -14.39 -4.09
CA ASN A 140 11.90 -15.50 -3.48
C ASN A 140 13.36 -15.10 -3.19
N ILE A 141 14.00 -15.83 -2.29
CA ILE A 141 15.43 -15.72 -2.01
C ILE A 141 16.21 -15.96 -3.32
N THR A 142 17.25 -15.18 -3.50
CA THR A 142 18.15 -15.29 -4.66
C THR A 142 18.84 -16.66 -4.69
N SER A 143 18.83 -17.31 -5.85
CA SER A 143 19.49 -18.61 -6.04
C SER A 143 21.02 -18.52 -5.85
N LYS A 144 21.65 -19.62 -5.39
CA LYS A 144 23.11 -19.74 -5.16
C LYS A 144 23.96 -19.21 -6.34
N PRO A 145 23.70 -19.57 -7.61
CA PRO A 145 24.50 -19.08 -8.73
C PRO A 145 24.35 -17.57 -8.96
N SER A 146 23.16 -17.02 -8.74
CA SER A 146 22.93 -15.57 -8.80
C SER A 146 23.64 -14.84 -7.67
N MET A 147 23.62 -15.42 -6.46
CA MET A 147 24.31 -14.88 -5.30
C MET A 147 25.82 -14.84 -5.52
N THR A 148 26.41 -15.89 -6.11
CA THR A 148 27.84 -15.90 -6.47
C THR A 148 28.22 -14.77 -7.42
N ARG A 149 27.34 -14.39 -8.35
CA ARG A 149 27.55 -13.23 -9.22
C ARG A 149 27.59 -11.91 -8.45
N THR A 150 26.83 -11.78 -7.37
CA THR A 150 26.88 -10.56 -6.55
C THR A 150 28.18 -10.45 -5.75
N LEU A 151 28.79 -11.57 -5.35
CA LEU A 151 30.13 -11.56 -4.76
C LEU A 151 31.20 -10.99 -5.71
N THR A 152 31.04 -11.22 -7.02
CA THR A 152 31.92 -10.60 -8.02
C THR A 152 31.79 -9.07 -8.06
N ILE A 153 30.56 -8.56 -7.81
CA ILE A 153 30.31 -7.11 -7.70
C ILE A 153 31.02 -6.54 -6.46
N LEU A 154 30.97 -7.24 -5.32
CA LEU A 154 31.65 -6.80 -4.09
C LEU A 154 33.18 -6.70 -4.23
N LYS A 155 33.78 -7.55 -5.04
CA LYS A 155 35.24 -7.54 -5.33
C LYS A 155 35.68 -6.34 -6.19
N GLN A 156 34.74 -5.66 -6.87
CA GLN A 156 35.07 -4.50 -7.71
C GLN A 156 35.40 -3.27 -6.88
N LYS A 157 36.19 -2.36 -7.45
CA LYS A 157 36.48 -1.05 -6.84
C LYS A 157 35.17 -0.24 -6.63
N PRO A 158 35.09 0.55 -5.55
CA PRO A 158 33.89 1.38 -5.30
C PRO A 158 33.69 2.39 -6.44
N LYS A 159 32.41 2.55 -6.85
CA LYS A 159 32.04 3.47 -7.93
C LYS A 159 31.29 4.65 -7.35
N ILE A 160 32.00 5.53 -6.64
CA ILE A 160 31.37 6.67 -5.96
C ILE A 160 31.21 7.81 -6.95
N LYS A 161 29.97 8.27 -7.15
CA LYS A 161 29.67 9.44 -7.98
C LYS A 161 30.18 10.71 -7.30
N LYS A 162 30.74 11.64 -8.09
CA LYS A 162 31.12 12.99 -7.65
C LYS A 162 29.85 13.85 -7.50
N ALA A 163 29.03 13.58 -6.51
CA ALA A 163 27.83 14.33 -6.21
C ALA A 163 27.73 14.60 -4.70
N MET A 164 26.93 15.60 -4.31
CA MET A 164 26.66 15.90 -2.91
C MET A 164 26.10 14.67 -2.19
N TRP A 165 26.44 14.53 -0.91
CA TRP A 165 26.01 13.37 -0.11
C TRP A 165 24.48 13.18 -0.13
N SER A 166 23.69 14.23 0.05
CA SER A 166 22.22 14.15 0.05
C SER A 166 21.68 13.47 -1.21
N ARG A 167 22.22 13.80 -2.38
CA ARG A 167 21.81 13.16 -3.65
C ARG A 167 22.26 11.70 -3.73
N ARG A 168 23.50 11.40 -3.30
CA ARG A 168 23.99 10.02 -3.25
C ARG A 168 23.17 9.17 -2.28
N ALA A 169 22.82 9.72 -1.11
CA ALA A 169 22.02 9.05 -0.11
C ALA A 169 20.63 8.66 -0.66
N GLN A 170 19.97 9.56 -1.40
CA GLN A 170 18.70 9.23 -2.06
C GLN A 170 18.84 8.09 -3.08
N GLU A 171 19.91 8.11 -3.89
CA GLU A 171 20.17 7.02 -4.85
C GLU A 171 20.44 5.70 -4.15
N TYR A 172 21.19 5.71 -3.05
CA TYR A 172 21.44 4.50 -2.25
C TYR A 172 20.18 3.98 -1.56
N ASP A 173 19.36 4.86 -1.01
CA ASP A 173 18.09 4.47 -0.40
C ASP A 173 17.14 3.83 -1.43
N GLN A 174 17.04 4.40 -2.62
CA GLN A 174 16.29 3.80 -3.71
C GLN A 174 16.81 2.41 -4.10
N LYS A 175 18.14 2.22 -4.15
CA LYS A 175 18.75 0.92 -4.43
C LYS A 175 18.48 -0.10 -3.32
N ILE A 176 18.56 0.31 -2.06
CA ILE A 176 18.29 -0.55 -0.89
C ILE A 176 16.83 -1.01 -0.89
N ASN A 177 15.91 -0.09 -1.22
CA ASN A 177 14.47 -0.34 -1.21
C ASN A 177 13.93 -0.90 -2.53
N SER A 178 14.77 -1.09 -3.55
CA SER A 178 14.38 -1.73 -4.82
C SER A 178 14.11 -3.23 -4.70
N GLY A 179 14.67 -3.89 -3.68
CA GLY A 179 14.61 -5.34 -3.52
C GLY A 179 15.54 -6.12 -4.45
N ASP A 180 16.34 -5.48 -5.31
CA ASP A 180 17.31 -6.18 -6.17
C ASP A 180 18.64 -6.39 -5.42
N ILE A 181 19.03 -7.65 -5.26
CA ILE A 181 20.29 -8.03 -4.59
C ILE A 181 21.55 -7.48 -5.27
N LYS A 182 21.50 -7.27 -6.58
CA LYS A 182 22.65 -6.68 -7.32
C LYS A 182 22.84 -5.22 -6.94
N LEU A 183 21.74 -4.45 -6.94
CA LEU A 183 21.76 -3.04 -6.53
C LEU A 183 22.17 -2.90 -5.06
N LEU A 184 21.69 -3.81 -4.20
CA LEU A 184 22.09 -3.87 -2.80
C LEU A 184 23.60 -4.15 -2.64
N SER A 185 24.15 -5.09 -3.41
CA SER A 185 25.60 -5.38 -3.41
C SER A 185 26.45 -4.21 -3.88
N GLU A 186 25.94 -3.39 -4.83
CA GLU A 186 26.63 -2.16 -5.23
C GLU A 186 26.69 -1.15 -4.08
N VAL A 187 25.60 -0.98 -3.32
CA VAL A 187 25.57 -0.06 -2.16
C VAL A 187 26.56 -0.53 -1.10
N VAL A 188 26.57 -1.82 -0.76
CA VAL A 188 27.52 -2.40 0.19
C VAL A 188 28.96 -2.16 -0.27
N ARG A 189 29.26 -2.41 -1.56
CA ARG A 189 30.59 -2.14 -2.15
C ARG A 189 30.98 -0.67 -2.05
N ASP A 190 30.08 0.25 -2.39
CA ASP A 190 30.40 1.66 -2.54
C ASP A 190 30.52 2.36 -1.18
N LEU A 191 29.77 1.92 -0.18
CA LEU A 191 29.79 2.46 1.16
C LEU A 191 30.83 1.81 2.09
N PHE A 192 31.36 0.63 1.76
CA PHE A 192 32.36 0.01 2.60
C PHE A 192 33.66 0.83 2.62
N ARG A 193 34.22 1.05 3.82
CA ARG A 193 35.51 1.69 4.06
C ARG A 193 36.36 0.76 4.91
N LYS A 194 37.68 0.75 4.61
CA LYS A 194 38.67 0.11 5.45
C LYS A 194 39.03 1.03 6.60
N ASP A 195 39.60 0.47 7.65
CA ASP A 195 39.95 1.21 8.88
C ASP A 195 40.99 2.30 8.66
N ASP A 196 41.82 2.15 7.60
CA ASP A 196 42.85 3.10 7.19
C ASP A 196 42.33 4.30 6.37
N GLN A 197 41.02 4.35 6.06
CA GLN A 197 40.45 5.40 5.24
C GLN A 197 39.76 6.45 6.12
N THR A 198 39.51 7.62 5.51
CA THR A 198 38.77 8.73 6.15
C THR A 198 37.47 8.23 6.78
N GLU A 199 37.23 8.63 8.02
CA GLU A 199 36.02 8.25 8.74
C GLU A 199 34.74 8.55 7.95
N GLN A 200 33.83 7.61 8.02
CA GLN A 200 32.50 7.78 7.44
C GLN A 200 31.66 8.73 8.29
N SER A 201 30.85 9.53 7.63
CA SER A 201 29.76 10.25 8.27
C SER A 201 28.81 9.26 8.97
N TYR A 202 28.19 9.69 10.06
CA TYR A 202 27.22 8.86 10.78
C TYR A 202 26.11 8.31 9.86
N SER A 203 25.59 9.13 8.95
CA SER A 203 24.56 8.72 8.00
C SER A 203 25.07 7.72 6.95
N GLU A 204 26.33 7.83 6.51
CA GLU A 204 26.94 6.82 5.61
C GLU A 204 27.08 5.48 6.32
N ARG A 205 27.52 5.49 7.59
CA ARG A 205 27.65 4.29 8.41
C ARG A 205 26.31 3.59 8.65
N GLN A 206 25.28 4.35 8.99
CA GLN A 206 23.92 3.82 9.18
C GLN A 206 23.40 3.14 7.91
N MET A 207 23.53 3.81 6.77
CA MET A 207 23.10 3.28 5.48
C MET A 207 23.88 2.03 5.07
N PHE A 208 25.19 2.02 5.30
CA PHE A 208 26.03 0.84 5.10
C PHE A 208 25.56 -0.33 5.95
N GLN A 209 25.31 -0.10 7.24
CA GLN A 209 24.89 -1.15 8.18
C GLN A 209 23.57 -1.79 7.74
N VAL A 210 22.56 -0.99 7.38
CA VAL A 210 21.28 -1.49 6.87
C VAL A 210 21.47 -2.32 5.59
N ALA A 211 22.24 -1.81 4.63
CA ALA A 211 22.50 -2.51 3.38
C ALA A 211 23.29 -3.82 3.60
N PHE A 212 24.32 -3.78 4.44
CA PHE A 212 25.17 -4.92 4.76
C PHE A 212 24.36 -6.02 5.47
N GLU A 213 23.54 -5.67 6.45
CA GLU A 213 22.72 -6.64 7.18
C GLU A 213 21.71 -7.33 6.26
N ARG A 214 20.98 -6.57 5.43
CA ARG A 214 20.03 -7.14 4.46
C ARG A 214 20.73 -8.08 3.48
N TYR A 215 21.86 -7.68 2.94
CA TYR A 215 22.66 -8.49 2.01
C TYR A 215 23.14 -9.78 2.68
N THR A 216 23.72 -9.66 3.88
CA THR A 216 24.27 -10.79 4.65
C THR A 216 23.20 -11.81 5.01
N ARG A 217 22.00 -11.36 5.41
CA ARG A 217 20.88 -12.27 5.72
C ARG A 217 20.43 -13.05 4.49
N GLU A 218 20.27 -12.39 3.35
CA GLU A 218 19.90 -13.08 2.12
C GLU A 218 21.00 -14.04 1.66
N PHE A 219 22.26 -13.66 1.78
CA PHE A 219 23.41 -14.51 1.48
C PHE A 219 23.46 -15.74 2.40
N ALA A 220 23.25 -15.56 3.71
CA ALA A 220 23.22 -16.63 4.69
C ALA A 220 22.17 -17.70 4.34
N ILE A 221 20.95 -17.29 4.07
CA ILE A 221 19.85 -18.21 3.72
C ILE A 221 20.10 -18.88 2.36
N SER A 222 20.58 -18.13 1.36
CA SER A 222 20.89 -18.67 0.03
C SER A 222 22.02 -19.71 0.05
N SER A 223 22.97 -19.57 0.99
CA SER A 223 24.14 -20.42 1.12
C SER A 223 24.03 -21.51 2.19
N ASP A 224 22.91 -21.54 2.94
CA ASP A 224 22.67 -22.39 4.11
C ASP A 224 23.76 -22.22 5.18
N MET A 225 24.17 -20.98 5.46
CA MET A 225 25.21 -20.62 6.42
C MET A 225 24.60 -19.80 7.57
N LYS A 226 25.30 -19.77 8.71
CA LYS A 226 24.93 -18.86 9.80
C LYS A 226 25.21 -17.41 9.43
N PHE A 227 24.50 -16.49 10.07
CA PHE A 227 24.65 -15.05 9.82
C PHE A 227 26.07 -14.57 10.10
N GLU A 228 26.68 -15.01 11.20
CA GLU A 228 28.02 -14.63 11.64
C GLU A 228 29.10 -15.07 10.64
N GLU A 229 29.01 -16.32 10.18
CA GLU A 229 29.92 -16.88 9.17
C GLU A 229 29.80 -16.15 7.83
N SER A 230 28.57 -15.84 7.45
CA SER A 230 28.27 -15.10 6.22
C SER A 230 28.81 -13.67 6.30
N SER A 231 28.65 -13.02 7.44
CA SER A 231 29.17 -11.69 7.73
C SER A 231 30.69 -11.65 7.62
N ALA A 232 31.38 -12.58 8.30
CA ALA A 232 32.85 -12.68 8.26
C ALA A 232 33.35 -12.89 6.84
N LYS A 233 32.71 -13.80 6.08
CA LYS A 233 33.09 -14.08 4.67
C LYS A 233 32.90 -12.87 3.76
N ILE A 234 31.84 -12.10 3.92
CA ILE A 234 31.61 -10.90 3.12
C ILE A 234 32.62 -9.82 3.47
N LEU A 235 32.90 -9.59 4.76
CA LEU A 235 33.93 -8.65 5.20
C LEU A 235 35.32 -9.03 4.72
N GLU A 236 35.67 -10.30 4.74
CA GLU A 236 36.94 -10.79 4.17
C GLU A 236 37.07 -10.45 2.67
N ILE A 237 35.96 -10.65 1.90
CA ILE A 237 35.95 -10.32 0.47
C ILE A 237 36.10 -8.80 0.26
N LEU A 238 35.46 -7.98 1.08
CA LEU A 238 35.55 -6.52 1.01
C LEU A 238 36.94 -6.00 1.40
N ASN A 239 37.57 -6.63 2.37
CA ASN A 239 38.92 -6.25 2.81
C ASN A 239 40.03 -6.66 1.82
N LYS A 240 39.84 -7.77 1.10
CA LYS A 240 40.80 -8.27 0.10
C LYS A 240 40.84 -7.50 -1.23
N ARG A 241 39.97 -6.55 -1.45
CA ARG A 241 39.88 -5.80 -2.71
C ARG A 241 40.88 -4.65 -2.80
#